data_571e4993c9a3cbba6da067f45571116c
#
_entry.id   571e4993c9a3cbba6da067f45571116c
#
_cell.length_a   1.000
_cell.length_b   1.000
_cell.length_c   1.000
_cell.angle_alpha   90.00
_cell.angle_beta   90.00
_cell.angle_gamma   90.00
#
_symmetry.space_group_name_H-M   'P 1'
#
loop_
_entity.id
_entity.type
_entity.pdbx_description
1 polymer ?
#
loop_
_entity_poly.entity_id
_entity_poly.type
_entity_poly.pdbx_seq_one_letter_code
_entity_poly.pdbx_strand_id
1 'polypeptide(L)'
;DQSLRGPPTPPTPLTHSLTQKIQKTIEEKQVAEKKYTVAIIGCGRLGQHYAEVYQTLPNTELVAIAEYNPERLKAVGERFGVDALYPDAEAMYREMVPDIAAVVLPGKYIKEAVIASAQAGVKGVSTDKPIAARLSDVDEMIEACVERGVVFAGGNLQRALSEVQEAAAWLRAGDYGALRGVSLHSWGGEISGGGCQHIAVLRLLAQAEVTEVIAWGKPEEALKRDDDQDLIINGRFQMSNGLTCPVFGEQTPYRGIDVWTDDALIRWDWGPPEIYQGFDEQGARVKIDRPYTPLKYPRFSYLGTSVLSFLDAVENGGQLYVSGHDLRQSLEAAVAAKHSALRGSAPLKLPLEDRSLALYPRAYRWLGGDQSGRPQSVEEARDNSQSG
;
A
#
# COMPACT_ATOMS: atom_id res chain seq x y z
N ASP A 1 -24.27 -2.83 -72.87
CA ASP A 1 -22.90 -2.27 -72.76
C ASP A 1 -22.45 -2.24 -71.30
N GLN A 2 -21.80 -3.30 -70.89
CA GLN A 2 -21.15 -3.35 -69.59
C GLN A 2 -19.66 -3.10 -69.80
N SER A 3 -19.23 -1.89 -69.51
CA SER A 3 -17.80 -1.55 -69.53
C SER A 3 -17.11 -2.07 -68.25
N LEU A 4 -16.15 -2.92 -68.49
CA LEU A 4 -15.21 -3.52 -67.55
C LEU A 4 -14.45 -2.41 -66.74
N ARG A 5 -14.66 -2.34 -65.42
CA ARG A 5 -13.76 -1.65 -64.51
C ARG A 5 -12.65 -2.62 -64.10
N GLY A 6 -11.42 -2.25 -64.40
CA GLY A 6 -10.23 -2.99 -63.98
C GLY A 6 -10.07 -2.99 -62.46
N PRO A 7 -9.24 -3.93 -61.92
CA PRO A 7 -9.00 -4.04 -60.46
C PRO A 7 -8.33 -2.80 -59.89
N PRO A 8 -8.61 -2.44 -58.64
CA PRO A 8 -8.00 -1.25 -57.99
C PRO A 8 -6.48 -1.44 -57.87
N THR A 9 -5.76 -0.41 -58.25
CA THR A 9 -4.30 -0.33 -58.09
C THR A 9 -3.91 -0.49 -56.64
N PRO A 10 -2.87 -1.29 -56.29
CA PRO A 10 -2.38 -1.41 -54.93
C PRO A 10 -1.80 -0.07 -54.42
N PRO A 11 -1.92 0.22 -53.12
CA PRO A 11 -1.38 1.46 -52.56
C PRO A 11 0.14 1.52 -52.75
N THR A 12 0.62 2.68 -53.18
CA THR A 12 2.06 2.95 -53.38
C THR A 12 2.80 2.76 -52.05
N PRO A 13 3.91 2.00 -52.03
CA PRO A 13 4.72 1.86 -50.79
C PRO A 13 5.21 3.24 -50.32
N LEU A 14 5.03 3.51 -49.03
CA LEU A 14 5.58 4.69 -48.39
C LEU A 14 7.10 4.74 -48.62
N THR A 15 7.61 5.86 -49.12
CA THR A 15 9.04 5.99 -49.43
C THR A 15 9.84 5.86 -48.12
N HIS A 16 11.02 5.22 -48.21
CA HIS A 16 11.94 4.98 -47.07
C HIS A 16 12.20 6.24 -46.22
N SER A 17 12.16 7.41 -46.82
CA SER A 17 12.26 8.74 -46.19
C SER A 17 11.06 9.08 -45.28
N LEU A 18 9.83 8.67 -45.65
CA LEU A 18 8.62 8.92 -44.86
C LEU A 18 8.57 8.01 -43.62
N THR A 19 8.98 6.76 -43.80
CA THR A 19 9.09 5.78 -42.69
C THR A 19 10.14 6.23 -41.69
N GLN A 20 11.31 6.72 -42.16
CA GLN A 20 12.34 7.26 -41.28
C GLN A 20 11.90 8.56 -40.56
N LYS A 21 11.14 9.44 -41.23
CA LYS A 21 10.58 10.63 -40.60
C LYS A 21 9.53 10.29 -39.56
N ILE A 22 8.66 9.30 -39.84
CA ILE A 22 7.65 8.82 -38.87
C ILE A 22 8.35 8.12 -37.71
N GLN A 23 9.35 7.29 -37.95
CA GLN A 23 10.17 6.64 -36.92
C GLN A 23 10.87 7.69 -36.06
N LYS A 24 11.52 8.68 -36.66
CA LYS A 24 12.15 9.79 -35.97
C LYS A 24 11.17 10.68 -35.19
N THR A 25 9.97 10.90 -35.72
CA THR A 25 8.91 11.63 -35.01
C THR A 25 8.30 10.80 -33.88
N ILE A 26 8.24 9.47 -34.01
CA ILE A 26 7.85 8.56 -32.93
C ILE A 26 8.95 8.53 -31.86
N GLU A 27 10.22 8.43 -32.26
CA GLU A 27 11.37 8.49 -31.37
C GLU A 27 11.51 9.87 -30.70
N GLU A 28 11.29 10.98 -31.42
CA GLU A 28 11.26 12.35 -30.89
C GLU A 28 10.01 12.64 -30.02
N LYS A 29 8.89 11.97 -30.24
CA LYS A 29 7.72 11.98 -29.33
C LYS A 29 7.88 11.05 -28.13
N GLN A 30 8.80 10.09 -28.16
CA GLN A 30 9.30 9.36 -26.99
C GLN A 30 10.35 10.18 -26.21
N VAL A 31 10.74 11.37 -26.72
CA VAL A 31 11.68 12.28 -26.06
C VAL A 31 10.93 13.14 -25.05
N ALA A 32 11.26 12.86 -23.80
CA ALA A 32 10.94 13.63 -22.59
C ALA A 32 9.50 13.51 -22.08
N GLU A 33 9.02 12.29 -21.83
CA GLU A 33 8.11 12.13 -20.71
C GLU A 33 8.82 12.68 -19.47
N LYS A 34 8.19 13.67 -18.83
CA LYS A 34 8.73 14.30 -17.62
C LYS A 34 8.97 13.23 -16.57
N LYS A 35 10.23 12.96 -16.25
CA LYS A 35 10.58 12.05 -15.17
C LYS A 35 10.42 12.75 -13.83
N TYR A 36 9.72 12.09 -12.92
CA TYR A 36 9.67 12.49 -11.51
C TYR A 36 10.98 12.11 -10.83
N THR A 37 11.64 13.09 -10.23
CA THR A 37 12.80 12.83 -9.38
C THR A 37 12.36 12.23 -8.06
N VAL A 38 13.02 11.14 -7.63
CA VAL A 38 12.65 10.38 -6.44
C VAL A 38 13.83 10.29 -5.48
N ALA A 39 13.56 10.49 -4.20
CA ALA A 39 14.51 10.15 -3.13
C ALA A 39 13.96 9.02 -2.26
N ILE A 40 14.85 8.12 -1.83
CA ILE A 40 14.55 7.11 -0.81
C ILE A 40 15.11 7.59 0.53
N ILE A 41 14.25 7.64 1.54
CA ILE A 41 14.62 7.98 2.91
C ILE A 41 14.48 6.71 3.76
N GLY A 42 15.63 6.12 4.10
CA GLY A 42 15.73 4.80 4.73
C GLY A 42 15.93 3.67 3.72
N CYS A 43 17.11 3.06 3.71
CA CYS A 43 17.52 2.02 2.76
C CYS A 43 17.64 0.64 3.39
N GLY A 44 16.81 0.30 4.37
CA GLY A 44 16.62 -1.08 4.79
C GLY A 44 16.10 -1.95 3.63
N ARG A 45 15.85 -3.24 3.89
CA ARG A 45 15.36 -4.18 2.86
C ARG A 45 14.17 -3.62 2.07
N LEU A 46 13.17 -3.08 2.75
CA LEU A 46 11.99 -2.52 2.08
C LEU A 46 12.30 -1.25 1.29
N GLY A 47 13.15 -0.34 1.81
CA GLY A 47 13.58 0.86 1.08
C GLY A 47 14.31 0.53 -0.21
N GLN A 48 15.15 -0.51 -0.22
CA GLN A 48 15.79 -1.00 -1.43
C GLN A 48 14.77 -1.56 -2.44
N HIS A 49 13.71 -2.22 -1.95
CA HIS A 49 12.63 -2.69 -2.82
C HIS A 49 11.86 -1.52 -3.47
N TYR A 50 11.60 -0.45 -2.72
CA TYR A 50 11.06 0.80 -3.30
C TYR A 50 12.00 1.40 -4.34
N ALA A 51 13.31 1.43 -4.08
CA ALA A 51 14.31 1.90 -5.04
C ALA A 51 14.27 1.12 -6.36
N GLU A 52 14.16 -0.22 -6.29
CA GLU A 52 14.01 -1.07 -7.48
C GLU A 52 12.74 -0.75 -8.28
N VAL A 53 11.61 -0.52 -7.59
CA VAL A 53 10.36 -0.15 -8.28
C VAL A 53 10.55 1.16 -9.02
N TYR A 54 11.02 2.21 -8.35
CA TYR A 54 11.21 3.52 -8.98
C TYR A 54 12.27 3.51 -10.09
N GLN A 55 13.34 2.73 -9.95
CA GLN A 55 14.35 2.59 -11.01
C GLN A 55 13.80 1.86 -12.25
N THR A 56 12.81 1.00 -12.08
CA THR A 56 12.20 0.24 -13.19
C THR A 56 11.15 1.04 -13.96
N LEU A 57 10.50 2.02 -13.32
CA LEU A 57 9.45 2.79 -13.94
C LEU A 57 10.02 3.84 -14.91
N PRO A 58 9.51 3.94 -16.15
CA PRO A 58 10.11 4.80 -17.18
C PRO A 58 9.98 6.31 -16.88
N ASN A 59 8.97 6.70 -16.11
CA ASN A 59 8.65 8.09 -15.77
C ASN A 59 9.20 8.53 -14.40
N THR A 60 10.13 7.78 -13.81
CA THR A 60 10.80 8.13 -12.56
C THR A 60 12.32 8.06 -12.70
N GLU A 61 13.01 8.82 -11.87
CA GLU A 61 14.46 8.83 -11.77
C GLU A 61 14.86 8.87 -10.29
N LEU A 62 15.57 7.84 -9.83
CA LEU A 62 16.09 7.79 -8.47
C LEU A 62 17.33 8.69 -8.38
N VAL A 63 17.19 9.84 -7.72
CA VAL A 63 18.23 10.90 -7.72
C VAL A 63 18.95 11.02 -6.39
N ALA A 64 18.39 10.56 -5.27
CA ALA A 64 19.01 10.70 -3.96
C ALA A 64 18.63 9.56 -3.01
N ILE A 65 19.51 9.31 -2.05
CA ILE A 65 19.31 8.35 -0.95
C ILE A 65 19.72 9.01 0.36
N ALA A 66 18.83 8.94 1.37
CA ALA A 66 19.13 9.36 2.74
C ALA A 66 19.09 8.14 3.68
N GLU A 67 20.20 7.86 4.35
CA GLU A 67 20.36 6.71 5.24
C GLU A 67 21.41 6.99 6.32
N TYR A 68 21.05 6.82 7.58
CA TYR A 68 21.91 7.14 8.71
C TYR A 68 23.12 6.19 8.88
N ASN A 69 23.03 4.95 8.38
CA ASN A 69 24.15 4.01 8.42
C ASN A 69 25.06 4.25 7.20
N PRO A 70 26.31 4.72 7.40
CA PRO A 70 27.16 5.14 6.30
C PRO A 70 27.61 3.98 5.39
N GLU A 71 27.75 2.77 5.94
CA GLU A 71 28.14 1.59 5.15
C GLU A 71 26.98 1.18 4.23
N ARG A 72 25.76 1.12 4.77
CA ARG A 72 24.56 0.85 3.98
C ARG A 72 24.32 1.93 2.95
N LEU A 73 24.43 3.20 3.32
CA LEU A 73 24.28 4.33 2.42
C LEU A 73 25.19 4.19 1.20
N LYS A 74 26.46 3.92 1.43
CA LYS A 74 27.45 3.69 0.35
C LYS A 74 27.09 2.47 -0.50
N ALA A 75 26.83 1.33 0.13
CA ALA A 75 26.52 0.08 -0.56
C ALA A 75 25.27 0.20 -1.45
N VAL A 76 24.21 0.87 -0.94
CA VAL A 76 22.97 1.07 -1.69
C VAL A 76 23.16 2.11 -2.79
N GLY A 77 23.92 3.18 -2.56
CA GLY A 77 24.31 4.13 -3.60
C GLY A 77 25.02 3.45 -4.78
N GLU A 78 26.04 2.65 -4.50
CA GLU A 78 26.73 1.86 -5.52
C GLU A 78 25.80 0.90 -6.26
N ARG A 79 24.91 0.21 -5.53
CA ARG A 79 23.96 -0.74 -6.11
C ARG A 79 23.01 -0.09 -7.11
N PHE A 80 22.48 1.07 -6.80
CA PHE A 80 21.48 1.76 -7.62
C PHE A 80 22.08 2.85 -8.53
N GLY A 81 23.38 3.07 -8.47
CA GLY A 81 24.06 4.09 -9.27
C GLY A 81 23.65 5.52 -8.91
N VAL A 82 23.41 5.76 -7.60
CA VAL A 82 23.05 7.08 -7.08
C VAL A 82 24.23 7.69 -6.36
N ASP A 83 24.68 8.87 -6.82
CA ASP A 83 25.83 9.60 -6.25
C ASP A 83 25.42 10.58 -5.13
N ALA A 84 24.19 11.09 -5.15
CA ALA A 84 23.70 12.01 -4.14
C ALA A 84 23.26 11.24 -2.88
N LEU A 85 24.19 11.10 -1.94
CA LEU A 85 24.05 10.30 -0.73
C LEU A 85 24.09 11.20 0.52
N TYR A 86 23.08 11.08 1.39
CA TYR A 86 22.90 11.92 2.56
C TYR A 86 22.75 11.10 3.84
N PRO A 87 23.28 11.58 4.98
CA PRO A 87 23.14 10.88 6.27
C PRO A 87 21.69 10.89 6.79
N ASP A 88 20.89 11.86 6.36
CA ASP A 88 19.51 12.05 6.76
C ASP A 88 18.73 12.90 5.74
N ALA A 89 17.41 12.96 5.90
CA ALA A 89 16.54 13.72 5.02
C ALA A 89 16.75 15.24 5.14
N GLU A 90 17.11 15.75 6.32
CA GLU A 90 17.35 17.18 6.52
C GLU A 90 18.58 17.66 5.75
N ALA A 91 19.67 16.88 5.78
CA ALA A 91 20.86 17.16 4.98
C ALA A 91 20.54 17.17 3.49
N MET A 92 19.72 16.21 3.02
CA MET A 92 19.26 16.15 1.64
C MET A 92 18.46 17.41 1.26
N TYR A 93 17.46 17.78 2.07
CA TYR A 93 16.57 18.91 1.75
C TYR A 93 17.26 20.28 1.78
N ARG A 94 18.41 20.42 2.44
CA ARG A 94 19.25 21.63 2.36
C ARG A 94 19.90 21.81 1.00
N GLU A 95 20.12 20.74 0.26
CA GLU A 95 20.81 20.76 -1.03
C GLU A 95 19.88 20.55 -2.21
N MET A 96 18.87 19.67 -2.08
CA MET A 96 17.92 19.35 -3.13
C MET A 96 16.56 18.93 -2.60
N VAL A 97 15.53 19.22 -3.39
CA VAL A 97 14.16 18.75 -3.13
C VAL A 97 13.70 17.90 -4.31
N PRO A 98 13.51 16.58 -4.13
CA PRO A 98 12.99 15.72 -5.17
C PRO A 98 11.48 15.99 -5.38
N ASP A 99 10.94 15.56 -6.52
CA ASP A 99 9.48 15.58 -6.72
C ASP A 99 8.76 14.64 -5.75
N ILE A 100 9.36 13.49 -5.46
CA ILE A 100 8.77 12.42 -4.63
C ILE A 100 9.77 11.98 -3.55
N ALA A 101 9.29 11.84 -2.33
CA ALA A 101 10.01 11.23 -1.22
C ALA A 101 9.34 9.90 -0.82
N ALA A 102 10.10 8.80 -0.86
CA ALA A 102 9.68 7.52 -0.30
C ALA A 102 10.31 7.34 1.09
N VAL A 103 9.50 7.54 2.14
CA VAL A 103 9.90 7.45 3.55
C VAL A 103 9.69 6.03 4.04
N VAL A 104 10.77 5.25 4.10
CA VAL A 104 10.74 3.82 4.46
C VAL A 104 11.59 3.59 5.71
N LEU A 105 11.10 4.09 6.81
CA LEU A 105 11.76 4.14 8.12
C LEU A 105 11.05 3.26 9.16
N PRO A 106 11.73 2.91 10.28
CA PRO A 106 11.04 2.40 11.46
C PRO A 106 10.00 3.41 11.96
N GLY A 107 8.87 2.91 12.49
CA GLY A 107 7.69 3.72 12.84
C GLY A 107 7.98 4.98 13.66
N LYS A 108 8.99 4.90 14.56
CA LYS A 108 9.42 6.04 15.41
C LYS A 108 9.87 7.27 14.61
N TYR A 109 10.37 7.09 13.39
CA TYR A 109 11.01 8.16 12.61
C TYR A 109 10.18 8.63 11.42
N ILE A 110 9.01 7.99 11.18
CA ILE A 110 8.19 8.28 10.01
C ILE A 110 7.58 9.69 10.08
N LYS A 111 7.02 10.07 11.23
CA LYS A 111 6.32 11.34 11.41
C LYS A 111 7.19 12.54 11.01
N GLU A 112 8.36 12.65 11.62
CA GLU A 112 9.27 13.75 11.37
C GLU A 112 9.72 13.80 9.91
N ALA A 113 10.01 12.63 9.32
CA ALA A 113 10.45 12.55 7.93
C ALA A 113 9.33 12.91 6.94
N VAL A 114 8.08 12.50 7.18
CA VAL A 114 6.93 12.85 6.34
C VAL A 114 6.65 14.36 6.43
N ILE A 115 6.62 14.92 7.64
CA ILE A 115 6.40 16.36 7.87
C ILE A 115 7.53 17.18 7.21
N ALA A 116 8.78 16.78 7.39
CA ALA A 116 9.93 17.45 6.76
C ALA A 116 9.84 17.40 5.22
N SER A 117 9.43 16.27 4.65
CA SER A 117 9.21 16.12 3.20
C SER A 117 8.14 17.09 2.69
N ALA A 118 7.00 17.16 3.40
CA ALA A 118 5.93 18.10 3.05
C ALA A 118 6.38 19.55 3.16
N GLN A 119 7.14 19.89 4.22
CA GLN A 119 7.69 21.24 4.43
C GLN A 119 8.73 21.63 3.39
N ALA A 120 9.52 20.69 2.91
CA ALA A 120 10.49 20.91 1.84
C ALA A 120 9.83 21.20 0.47
N GLY A 121 8.56 20.83 0.28
CA GLY A 121 7.80 21.13 -0.94
C GLY A 121 7.88 20.04 -1.99
N VAL A 122 8.03 18.76 -1.60
CA VAL A 122 7.85 17.64 -2.51
C VAL A 122 6.43 17.62 -3.07
N LYS A 123 6.21 17.04 -4.25
CA LYS A 123 4.86 16.89 -4.84
C LYS A 123 4.09 15.74 -4.19
N GLY A 124 4.82 14.72 -3.78
CA GLY A 124 4.26 13.56 -3.12
C GLY A 124 5.21 12.91 -2.14
N VAL A 125 4.66 12.38 -1.06
CA VAL A 125 5.38 11.57 -0.08
C VAL A 125 4.65 10.24 0.11
N SER A 126 5.41 9.17 0.17
CA SER A 126 4.88 7.85 0.54
C SER A 126 5.56 7.32 1.79
N THR A 127 4.81 6.54 2.56
CA THR A 127 5.36 5.81 3.72
C THR A 127 4.82 4.39 3.74
N ASP A 128 5.11 3.64 4.81
CA ASP A 128 4.64 2.26 4.98
C ASP A 128 4.01 2.04 6.35
N LYS A 129 3.41 0.87 6.55
CA LYS A 129 2.89 0.46 7.86
C LYS A 129 4.04 -0.09 8.74
N PRO A 130 3.94 0.03 10.06
CA PRO A 130 2.97 0.86 10.79
C PRO A 130 3.30 2.34 10.62
N ILE A 131 2.30 3.16 10.29
CA ILE A 131 2.50 4.58 9.99
C ILE A 131 2.95 5.39 11.21
N ALA A 132 2.43 5.02 12.39
CA ALA A 132 2.75 5.59 13.70
C ALA A 132 2.25 4.66 14.80
N ALA A 133 2.50 5.04 16.07
CA ALA A 133 1.87 4.41 17.23
C ALA A 133 0.66 5.21 17.73
N ARG A 134 0.70 6.55 17.65
CA ARG A 134 -0.34 7.47 18.14
C ARG A 134 -1.19 8.01 17.00
N LEU A 135 -2.46 8.24 17.30
CA LEU A 135 -3.38 8.80 16.30
C LEU A 135 -3.04 10.27 15.98
N SER A 136 -2.66 11.06 17.00
CA SER A 136 -2.23 12.46 16.79
C SER A 136 -1.04 12.58 15.85
N ASP A 137 -0.08 11.63 15.89
CA ASP A 137 1.08 11.66 15.01
C ASP A 137 0.70 11.50 13.54
N VAL A 138 -0.31 10.65 13.28
CA VAL A 138 -0.83 10.46 11.90
C VAL A 138 -1.65 11.67 11.45
N ASP A 139 -2.46 12.25 12.35
CA ASP A 139 -3.24 13.44 12.05
C ASP A 139 -2.31 14.61 11.67
N GLU A 140 -1.22 14.83 12.39
CA GLU A 140 -0.21 15.86 12.08
C GLU A 140 0.47 15.63 10.72
N MET A 141 0.79 14.38 10.37
CA MET A 141 1.34 14.05 9.04
C MET A 141 0.35 14.37 7.92
N ILE A 142 -0.92 13.99 8.08
CA ILE A 142 -1.97 14.26 7.09
C ILE A 142 -2.17 15.76 6.94
N GLU A 143 -2.29 16.49 8.05
CA GLU A 143 -2.46 17.95 8.07
C GLU A 143 -1.29 18.64 7.36
N ALA A 144 -0.05 18.29 7.68
CA ALA A 144 1.13 18.87 7.04
C ALA A 144 1.15 18.64 5.51
N CYS A 145 0.71 17.48 5.05
CA CYS A 145 0.60 17.20 3.61
C CYS A 145 -0.55 17.97 2.96
N VAL A 146 -1.73 18.01 3.59
CA VAL A 146 -2.92 18.71 3.06
C VAL A 146 -2.68 20.20 2.95
N GLU A 147 -2.12 20.84 3.99
CA GLU A 147 -1.82 22.28 4.00
C GLU A 147 -0.90 22.71 2.84
N ARG A 148 -0.07 21.81 2.35
CA ARG A 148 0.92 22.08 1.28
C ARG A 148 0.55 21.50 -0.07
N GLY A 149 -0.62 20.85 -0.18
CA GLY A 149 -1.05 20.19 -1.40
C GLY A 149 -0.17 19.02 -1.82
N VAL A 150 0.48 18.36 -0.86
CA VAL A 150 1.34 17.18 -1.08
C VAL A 150 0.50 15.91 -1.08
N VAL A 151 0.65 15.09 -2.11
CA VAL A 151 -0.03 13.78 -2.19
C VAL A 151 0.60 12.82 -1.18
N PHE A 152 -0.18 12.31 -0.23
CA PHE A 152 0.30 11.42 0.82
C PHE A 152 -0.15 9.97 0.60
N ALA A 153 0.77 9.11 0.15
CA ALA A 153 0.52 7.70 -0.14
C ALA A 153 0.95 6.76 1.00
N GLY A 154 0.24 5.67 1.13
CA GLY A 154 0.40 4.68 2.21
C GLY A 154 1.30 3.47 1.90
N GLY A 155 1.78 3.30 0.67
CA GLY A 155 2.81 2.34 0.28
C GLY A 155 2.37 0.87 0.16
N ASN A 156 3.11 -0.03 0.81
CA ASN A 156 3.14 -1.47 0.53
C ASN A 156 2.06 -2.27 1.29
N LEU A 157 0.78 -2.11 0.89
CA LEU A 157 -0.34 -2.86 1.45
C LEU A 157 -1.05 -3.73 0.39
N GLN A 158 -1.54 -4.89 0.82
CA GLN A 158 -2.34 -5.82 -0.02
C GLN A 158 -3.59 -5.16 -0.62
N ARG A 159 -4.12 -4.12 0.03
CA ARG A 159 -5.19 -3.29 -0.54
C ARG A 159 -4.85 -2.76 -1.93
N ALA A 160 -3.56 -2.51 -2.22
CA ALA A 160 -3.10 -2.02 -3.51
C ALA A 160 -2.95 -3.12 -4.57
N LEU A 161 -3.10 -4.40 -4.22
CA LEU A 161 -3.06 -5.47 -5.23
C LEU A 161 -4.17 -5.23 -6.26
N SER A 162 -3.83 -5.22 -7.56
CA SER A 162 -4.80 -4.89 -8.61
C SER A 162 -6.01 -5.82 -8.62
N GLU A 163 -5.81 -7.09 -8.32
CA GLU A 163 -6.87 -8.08 -8.24
C GLU A 163 -7.83 -7.81 -7.07
N VAL A 164 -7.31 -7.27 -5.95
CA VAL A 164 -8.16 -6.83 -4.82
C VAL A 164 -8.96 -5.59 -5.21
N GLN A 165 -8.35 -4.65 -5.94
CA GLN A 165 -9.04 -3.47 -6.48
C GLN A 165 -10.12 -3.86 -7.50
N GLU A 166 -9.84 -4.80 -8.40
CA GLU A 166 -10.82 -5.31 -9.36
C GLU A 166 -11.99 -6.03 -8.67
N ALA A 167 -11.71 -6.91 -7.71
CA ALA A 167 -12.76 -7.58 -6.94
C ALA A 167 -13.66 -6.56 -6.22
N ALA A 168 -13.07 -5.51 -5.64
CA ALA A 168 -13.83 -4.42 -5.04
C ALA A 168 -14.64 -3.62 -6.09
N ALA A 169 -14.12 -3.45 -7.30
CA ALA A 169 -14.85 -2.81 -8.39
C ALA A 169 -16.05 -3.65 -8.84
N TRP A 170 -15.92 -4.96 -8.95
CA TRP A 170 -17.03 -5.87 -9.26
C TRP A 170 -18.13 -5.84 -8.19
N LEU A 171 -17.73 -5.80 -6.91
CA LEU A 171 -18.68 -5.63 -5.80
C LEU A 171 -19.43 -4.29 -5.90
N ARG A 172 -18.73 -3.19 -6.21
CA ARG A 172 -19.37 -1.87 -6.39
C ARG A 172 -20.30 -1.83 -7.61
N ALA A 173 -19.97 -2.54 -8.67
CA ALA A 173 -20.81 -2.66 -9.86
C ALA A 173 -22.08 -3.51 -9.61
N GLY A 174 -22.12 -4.27 -8.52
CA GLY A 174 -23.24 -5.17 -8.22
C GLY A 174 -23.22 -6.47 -9.00
N ASP A 175 -22.06 -6.86 -9.58
CA ASP A 175 -21.93 -8.06 -10.42
C ASP A 175 -22.34 -9.35 -9.69
N TYR A 176 -22.37 -9.33 -8.35
CA TYR A 176 -22.71 -10.47 -7.50
C TYR A 176 -23.91 -10.19 -6.59
N GLY A 177 -24.75 -9.20 -6.92
CA GLY A 177 -25.86 -8.78 -6.08
C GLY A 177 -25.43 -7.90 -4.89
N ALA A 178 -26.37 -7.67 -3.98
CA ALA A 178 -26.14 -6.78 -2.83
C ALA A 178 -25.20 -7.42 -1.80
N LEU A 179 -24.35 -6.60 -1.20
CA LEU A 179 -23.48 -7.00 -0.09
C LEU A 179 -24.33 -7.37 1.14
N ARG A 180 -24.13 -8.56 1.71
CA ARG A 180 -24.93 -9.11 2.81
C ARG A 180 -24.16 -9.29 4.10
N GLY A 181 -22.83 -9.46 4.01
CA GLY A 181 -22.04 -9.65 5.20
C GLY A 181 -20.54 -9.68 4.89
N VAL A 182 -19.77 -9.57 5.95
CA VAL A 182 -18.32 -9.60 5.91
C VAL A 182 -17.76 -10.13 7.21
N SER A 183 -16.62 -10.84 7.17
CA SER A 183 -15.90 -11.28 8.38
C SER A 183 -14.39 -11.17 8.17
N LEU A 184 -13.68 -10.99 9.28
CA LEU A 184 -12.23 -10.88 9.32
C LEU A 184 -11.66 -12.01 10.16
N HIS A 185 -10.66 -12.71 9.62
CA HIS A 185 -10.08 -13.91 10.20
C HIS A 185 -8.57 -13.78 10.41
N SER A 186 -8.08 -14.27 11.53
CA SER A 186 -6.67 -14.44 11.85
C SER A 186 -5.84 -13.15 11.81
N TRP A 187 -6.38 -12.07 12.32
CA TRP A 187 -5.72 -10.75 12.32
C TRP A 187 -4.82 -10.53 13.54
N GLY A 188 -4.90 -11.35 14.60
CA GLY A 188 -4.21 -11.15 15.87
C GLY A 188 -2.69 -11.30 15.82
N GLY A 189 -2.04 -11.00 16.98
CA GLY A 189 -0.61 -11.17 17.18
C GLY A 189 0.26 -9.97 16.77
N GLU A 190 -0.20 -9.10 15.89
CA GLU A 190 0.44 -7.83 15.50
C GLU A 190 -0.59 -6.96 14.77
N ILE A 191 -1.56 -6.43 15.51
CA ILE A 191 -2.72 -5.75 14.90
C ILE A 191 -2.43 -4.38 14.31
N SER A 192 -1.42 -3.65 14.84
CA SER A 192 -0.99 -2.36 14.28
C SER A 192 -0.06 -2.50 13.07
N GLY A 193 0.63 -3.63 12.94
CA GLY A 193 1.52 -3.93 11.83
C GLY A 193 0.82 -4.77 10.74
N GLY A 194 0.82 -6.11 10.91
CA GLY A 194 0.18 -7.03 9.98
C GLY A 194 -1.33 -6.84 9.89
N GLY A 195 -2.00 -6.53 10.99
CA GLY A 195 -3.44 -6.28 11.06
C GLY A 195 -3.92 -5.09 10.25
N CYS A 196 -3.08 -4.08 10.04
CA CYS A 196 -3.39 -2.97 9.14
C CYS A 196 -3.73 -3.45 7.72
N GLN A 197 -3.10 -4.53 7.25
CA GLN A 197 -3.39 -5.14 5.96
C GLN A 197 -4.84 -5.63 5.89
N HIS A 198 -5.29 -6.36 6.94
CA HIS A 198 -6.65 -6.89 7.01
C HIS A 198 -7.68 -5.76 7.04
N ILE A 199 -7.49 -4.75 7.90
CA ILE A 199 -8.44 -3.64 8.02
C ILE A 199 -8.50 -2.83 6.72
N ALA A 200 -7.36 -2.60 6.07
CA ALA A 200 -7.32 -1.86 4.82
C ALA A 200 -8.07 -2.61 3.69
N VAL A 201 -7.92 -3.93 3.59
CA VAL A 201 -8.67 -4.75 2.62
C VAL A 201 -10.13 -4.88 3.01
N LEU A 202 -10.44 -5.08 4.31
CA LEU A 202 -11.82 -5.12 4.82
C LEU A 202 -12.61 -3.88 4.38
N ARG A 203 -12.08 -2.69 4.65
CA ARG A 203 -12.74 -1.42 4.31
C ARG A 203 -13.01 -1.30 2.80
N LEU A 204 -12.06 -1.75 1.97
CA LEU A 204 -12.20 -1.73 0.52
C LEU A 204 -13.28 -2.70 0.02
N LEU A 205 -13.24 -3.96 0.45
CA LEU A 205 -14.18 -4.99 0.00
C LEU A 205 -15.58 -4.79 0.61
N ALA A 206 -15.68 -4.35 1.87
CA ALA A 206 -16.94 -4.00 2.52
C ALA A 206 -17.53 -2.68 1.99
N GLN A 207 -16.76 -1.87 1.23
CA GLN A 207 -17.15 -0.54 0.71
C GLN A 207 -17.63 0.39 1.84
N ALA A 208 -17.01 0.30 3.00
CA ALA A 208 -17.45 0.98 4.21
C ALA A 208 -16.31 1.23 5.19
N GLU A 209 -16.50 2.25 6.02
CA GLU A 209 -15.60 2.57 7.12
C GLU A 209 -16.06 1.87 8.40
N VAL A 210 -15.10 1.60 9.31
CA VAL A 210 -15.43 1.16 10.67
C VAL A 210 -15.93 2.36 11.47
N THR A 211 -17.10 2.25 12.07
CA THR A 211 -17.75 3.34 12.84
C THR A 211 -17.86 3.07 14.33
N GLU A 212 -17.82 1.80 14.73
CA GLU A 212 -17.79 1.39 16.13
C GLU A 212 -17.05 0.05 16.26
N VAL A 213 -16.36 -0.11 17.37
CA VAL A 213 -15.61 -1.31 17.72
C VAL A 213 -16.05 -1.80 19.10
N ILE A 214 -16.36 -3.11 19.20
CA ILE A 214 -16.46 -3.84 20.46
C ILE A 214 -15.50 -5.01 20.39
N ALA A 215 -14.57 -5.09 21.37
CA ALA A 215 -13.53 -6.10 21.33
C ALA A 215 -13.16 -6.64 22.71
N TRP A 216 -12.60 -7.84 22.72
CA TRP A 216 -11.98 -8.47 23.88
C TRP A 216 -10.64 -9.09 23.47
N GLY A 217 -9.68 -9.08 24.36
CA GLY A 217 -8.30 -9.48 24.04
C GLY A 217 -7.71 -10.47 25.02
N LYS A 218 -6.67 -11.19 24.54
CA LYS A 218 -5.85 -12.09 25.33
C LYS A 218 -4.41 -12.16 24.77
N PRO A 219 -3.42 -12.65 25.55
CA PRO A 219 -3.49 -12.81 27.00
C PRO A 219 -3.61 -11.45 27.73
N GLU A 220 -3.98 -11.48 29.00
CA GLU A 220 -4.19 -10.26 29.80
C GLU A 220 -2.92 -9.43 29.90
N GLU A 221 -1.75 -10.08 29.98
CA GLU A 221 -0.45 -9.40 30.06
C GLU A 221 -0.15 -8.63 28.76
N ALA A 222 -0.46 -9.20 27.58
CA ALA A 222 -0.29 -8.50 26.31
C ALA A 222 -1.28 -7.33 26.17
N LEU A 223 -2.49 -7.51 26.67
CA LEU A 223 -3.50 -6.44 26.63
C LEU A 223 -3.08 -5.21 27.47
N LYS A 224 -2.37 -5.41 28.57
CA LYS A 224 -1.89 -4.34 29.48
C LYS A 224 -0.62 -3.63 28.99
N ARG A 225 0.11 -4.20 28.03
CA ARG A 225 1.30 -3.55 27.44
C ARG A 225 0.90 -2.44 26.48
N ASP A 226 1.81 -1.52 26.21
CA ASP A 226 1.60 -0.46 25.22
C ASP A 226 1.74 -0.94 23.79
N ASP A 227 2.44 -2.06 23.58
CA ASP A 227 2.62 -2.70 22.27
C ASP A 227 1.54 -3.74 21.95
N ASP A 228 1.56 -4.23 20.72
CA ASP A 228 0.65 -5.28 20.24
C ASP A 228 1.30 -6.66 20.11
N GLN A 229 2.50 -6.85 20.66
CA GLN A 229 3.18 -8.15 20.57
C GLN A 229 2.36 -9.23 21.28
N ASP A 230 2.05 -10.31 20.55
CA ASP A 230 1.27 -11.47 21.01
C ASP A 230 -0.17 -11.15 21.45
N LEU A 231 -0.63 -9.93 21.15
CA LEU A 231 -2.00 -9.50 21.46
C LEU A 231 -2.98 -10.11 20.45
N ILE A 232 -3.89 -10.91 20.94
CA ILE A 232 -4.98 -11.51 20.18
C ILE A 232 -6.25 -10.76 20.52
N ILE A 233 -6.87 -10.13 19.52
CA ILE A 233 -8.12 -9.39 19.65
C ILE A 233 -9.21 -10.09 18.86
N ASN A 234 -10.31 -10.42 19.55
CA ASN A 234 -11.57 -10.84 18.96
C ASN A 234 -12.62 -9.74 19.17
N GLY A 235 -13.65 -9.71 18.34
CA GLY A 235 -14.69 -8.71 18.50
C GLY A 235 -15.65 -8.58 17.33
N ARG A 236 -16.18 -7.39 17.20
CA ARG A 236 -16.98 -6.98 16.05
C ARG A 236 -16.70 -5.53 15.70
N PHE A 237 -16.70 -5.24 14.40
CA PHE A 237 -16.71 -3.89 13.87
C PHE A 237 -18.10 -3.57 13.29
N GLN A 238 -18.65 -2.43 13.65
CA GLN A 238 -19.80 -1.86 12.98
C GLN A 238 -19.31 -1.06 11.79
N MET A 239 -19.85 -1.33 10.60
CA MET A 239 -19.50 -0.66 9.37
C MET A 239 -20.47 0.47 9.04
N SER A 240 -20.00 1.50 8.33
CA SER A 240 -20.82 2.68 7.97
C SER A 240 -22.01 2.38 7.06
N ASN A 241 -21.98 1.26 6.33
CA ASN A 241 -23.09 0.76 5.51
C ASN A 241 -24.10 -0.12 6.29
N GLY A 242 -24.00 -0.20 7.62
CA GLY A 242 -24.89 -0.95 8.49
C GLY A 242 -24.51 -2.41 8.72
N LEU A 243 -23.49 -2.94 8.03
CA LEU A 243 -23.01 -4.29 8.26
C LEU A 243 -22.25 -4.41 9.58
N THR A 244 -22.35 -5.57 10.20
CA THR A 244 -21.51 -5.97 11.33
C THR A 244 -20.48 -6.98 10.85
N CYS A 245 -19.20 -6.70 11.08
CA CYS A 245 -18.09 -7.57 10.76
C CYS A 245 -17.61 -8.31 12.02
N PRO A 246 -17.84 -9.63 12.16
CA PRO A 246 -17.16 -10.44 13.17
C PRO A 246 -15.65 -10.44 12.93
N VAL A 247 -14.89 -10.36 14.02
CA VAL A 247 -13.42 -10.29 14.00
C VAL A 247 -12.86 -11.43 14.84
N PHE A 248 -12.09 -12.30 14.19
CA PHE A 248 -11.47 -13.47 14.81
C PHE A 248 -9.94 -13.28 14.81
N GLY A 249 -9.38 -13.05 15.99
CA GLY A 249 -7.97 -12.75 16.17
C GLY A 249 -7.04 -13.95 16.22
N GLU A 250 -7.59 -15.14 16.46
CA GLU A 250 -6.79 -16.36 16.60
C GLU A 250 -5.98 -16.64 15.33
N GLN A 251 -4.70 -16.98 15.52
CA GLN A 251 -3.85 -17.40 14.42
C GLN A 251 -4.24 -18.81 13.96
N THR A 252 -4.75 -18.93 12.77
CA THR A 252 -5.19 -20.18 12.15
C THR A 252 -4.71 -20.25 10.71
N PRO A 253 -4.69 -21.45 10.08
CA PRO A 253 -4.49 -21.55 8.63
C PRO A 253 -5.56 -20.79 7.81
N TYR A 254 -6.73 -20.58 8.41
CA TYR A 254 -7.84 -19.83 7.82
C TYR A 254 -7.73 -18.36 8.21
N ARG A 255 -7.35 -17.50 7.28
CA ARG A 255 -7.10 -16.08 7.50
C ARG A 255 -7.72 -15.22 6.41
N GLY A 256 -7.67 -13.89 6.58
CA GLY A 256 -8.09 -12.94 5.56
C GLY A 256 -9.49 -12.40 5.76
N ILE A 257 -10.19 -12.14 4.68
CA ILE A 257 -11.51 -11.51 4.65
C ILE A 257 -12.46 -12.36 3.81
N ASP A 258 -13.62 -12.68 4.36
CA ASP A 258 -14.74 -13.21 3.61
C ASP A 258 -15.81 -12.13 3.44
N VAL A 259 -16.28 -11.97 2.22
CA VAL A 259 -17.39 -11.08 1.85
C VAL A 259 -18.43 -11.91 1.13
N TRP A 260 -19.68 -11.88 1.60
CA TRP A 260 -20.77 -12.55 0.92
C TRP A 260 -21.84 -11.57 0.48
N THR A 261 -22.38 -11.86 -0.69
CA THR A 261 -23.41 -11.10 -1.36
C THR A 261 -24.65 -11.98 -1.54
N ASP A 262 -25.66 -11.51 -2.28
CA ASP A 262 -26.82 -12.34 -2.66
C ASP A 262 -26.39 -13.62 -3.40
N ASP A 263 -25.38 -13.52 -4.27
CA ASP A 263 -25.07 -14.55 -5.27
C ASP A 263 -23.70 -15.20 -5.09
N ALA A 264 -22.79 -14.62 -4.29
CA ALA A 264 -21.41 -15.08 -4.21
C ALA A 264 -20.80 -14.98 -2.81
N LEU A 265 -19.73 -15.76 -2.59
CA LEU A 265 -18.73 -15.56 -1.56
C LEU A 265 -17.42 -15.15 -2.23
N ILE A 266 -16.86 -14.01 -1.81
CA ILE A 266 -15.55 -13.52 -2.23
C ILE A 266 -14.62 -13.63 -1.04
N ARG A 267 -13.52 -14.35 -1.23
CA ARG A 267 -12.52 -14.63 -0.20
C ARG A 267 -11.17 -14.04 -0.57
N TRP A 268 -10.66 -13.15 0.25
CA TRP A 268 -9.27 -12.72 0.19
C TRP A 268 -8.43 -13.43 1.24
N ASP A 269 -7.35 -14.09 0.81
CA ASP A 269 -6.34 -14.74 1.67
C ASP A 269 -4.93 -14.40 1.14
N TRP A 270 -4.51 -13.15 1.37
CA TRP A 270 -3.16 -12.65 1.04
C TRP A 270 -2.71 -12.80 -0.42
N GLY A 271 -3.65 -12.81 -1.34
CA GLY A 271 -3.42 -12.88 -2.77
C GLY A 271 -4.64 -12.40 -3.56
N PRO A 272 -4.74 -12.75 -4.83
CA PRO A 272 -5.95 -12.51 -5.62
C PRO A 272 -7.18 -13.11 -4.94
N PRO A 273 -8.28 -12.35 -4.77
CA PRO A 273 -9.49 -12.90 -4.15
C PRO A 273 -10.06 -14.06 -4.95
N GLU A 274 -10.52 -15.08 -4.25
CA GLU A 274 -11.26 -16.20 -4.83
C GLU A 274 -12.77 -15.91 -4.80
N ILE A 275 -13.48 -16.34 -5.85
CA ILE A 275 -14.91 -16.11 -5.97
C ILE A 275 -15.62 -17.47 -6.07
N TYR A 276 -16.65 -17.64 -5.24
CA TYR A 276 -17.48 -18.84 -5.18
C TYR A 276 -18.93 -18.46 -5.44
N GLN A 277 -19.56 -19.11 -6.43
CA GLN A 277 -20.94 -18.83 -6.81
C GLN A 277 -21.71 -20.12 -7.02
N GLY A 278 -22.90 -20.21 -6.38
CA GLY A 278 -23.73 -21.40 -6.47
C GLY A 278 -23.17 -22.61 -5.72
N PHE A 279 -23.81 -23.75 -5.99
CA PHE A 279 -23.49 -25.06 -5.40
C PHE A 279 -23.52 -26.13 -6.48
N ASP A 280 -22.63 -27.12 -6.38
CA ASP A 280 -22.66 -28.31 -7.22
C ASP A 280 -23.75 -29.29 -6.79
N GLU A 281 -23.84 -30.44 -7.49
CA GLU A 281 -24.82 -31.50 -7.20
C GLU A 281 -24.65 -32.11 -5.80
N GLN A 282 -23.48 -31.99 -5.20
CA GLN A 282 -23.14 -32.48 -3.87
C GLN A 282 -23.36 -31.41 -2.79
N GLY A 283 -23.77 -30.20 -3.16
CA GLY A 283 -23.98 -29.08 -2.26
C GLY A 283 -22.69 -28.34 -1.85
N ALA A 284 -21.58 -28.59 -2.53
CA ALA A 284 -20.34 -27.83 -2.32
C ALA A 284 -20.36 -26.53 -3.11
N ARG A 285 -19.76 -25.46 -2.56
CA ARG A 285 -19.64 -24.18 -3.26
C ARG A 285 -18.74 -24.31 -4.49
N VAL A 286 -19.19 -23.75 -5.60
CA VAL A 286 -18.46 -23.77 -6.86
C VAL A 286 -17.54 -22.54 -6.94
N LYS A 287 -16.21 -22.78 -7.01
CA LYS A 287 -15.26 -21.72 -7.33
C LYS A 287 -15.41 -21.38 -8.81
N ILE A 288 -15.63 -20.09 -9.09
CA ILE A 288 -15.70 -19.61 -10.48
C ILE A 288 -14.35 -19.06 -10.92
N ASP A 289 -14.02 -19.30 -12.17
CA ASP A 289 -12.85 -18.72 -12.82
C ASP A 289 -13.26 -17.40 -13.49
N ARG A 290 -12.96 -16.29 -12.81
CA ARG A 290 -13.06 -14.95 -13.36
C ARG A 290 -11.66 -14.37 -13.46
N PRO A 291 -11.08 -14.27 -14.67
CA PRO A 291 -9.71 -13.83 -14.83
C PRO A 291 -9.55 -12.36 -14.41
N TYR A 292 -8.48 -12.10 -13.69
CA TYR A 292 -8.03 -10.75 -13.34
C TYR A 292 -7.14 -10.19 -14.45
N THR A 293 -7.10 -8.86 -14.55
CA THR A 293 -6.16 -8.19 -15.44
C THR A 293 -4.72 -8.47 -14.99
N PRO A 294 -3.84 -8.96 -15.91
CA PRO A 294 -2.45 -9.22 -15.55
C PRO A 294 -1.73 -7.99 -15.00
N LEU A 295 -0.94 -8.17 -13.95
CA LEU A 295 -0.12 -7.11 -13.38
C LEU A 295 0.85 -6.56 -14.41
N LYS A 296 0.94 -5.23 -14.52
CA LYS A 296 1.92 -4.56 -15.41
C LYS A 296 3.36 -4.87 -15.00
N TYR A 297 3.61 -4.98 -13.70
CA TYR A 297 4.91 -5.31 -13.11
C TYR A 297 4.76 -6.44 -12.08
N PRO A 298 4.60 -7.72 -12.52
CA PRO A 298 4.32 -8.85 -11.62
C PRO A 298 5.36 -9.03 -10.51
N ARG A 299 6.64 -8.74 -10.81
CA ARG A 299 7.77 -8.81 -9.87
C ARG A 299 7.54 -7.98 -8.60
N PHE A 300 6.83 -6.87 -8.71
CA PHE A 300 6.64 -5.94 -7.60
C PHE A 300 5.28 -6.08 -6.92
N SER A 301 4.39 -6.94 -7.44
CA SER A 301 3.09 -7.23 -6.84
C SER A 301 2.34 -5.95 -6.43
N TYR A 302 1.77 -5.91 -5.23
CA TYR A 302 1.02 -4.76 -4.72
C TYR A 302 1.85 -3.50 -4.44
N LEU A 303 3.18 -3.60 -4.24
CA LEU A 303 4.02 -2.42 -4.16
C LEU A 303 4.07 -1.69 -5.50
N GLY A 304 4.25 -2.42 -6.59
CA GLY A 304 4.26 -1.83 -7.94
C GLY A 304 2.95 -1.11 -8.27
N THR A 305 1.81 -1.73 -7.98
CA THR A 305 0.50 -1.11 -8.22
C THR A 305 0.22 0.06 -7.29
N SER A 306 0.70 0.03 -6.04
CA SER A 306 0.63 1.16 -5.13
C SER A 306 1.41 2.37 -5.65
N VAL A 307 2.67 2.16 -6.08
CA VAL A 307 3.51 3.23 -6.65
C VAL A 307 2.91 3.77 -7.94
N LEU A 308 2.36 2.93 -8.82
CA LEU A 308 1.69 3.40 -10.04
C LEU A 308 0.47 4.29 -9.73
N SER A 309 -0.37 3.90 -8.76
CA SER A 309 -1.50 4.74 -8.34
C SER A 309 -1.05 6.04 -7.69
N PHE A 310 0.09 6.02 -6.98
CA PHE A 310 0.68 7.21 -6.39
C PHE A 310 1.20 8.19 -7.45
N LEU A 311 1.90 7.70 -8.46
CA LEU A 311 2.37 8.53 -9.57
C LEU A 311 1.20 9.15 -10.34
N ASP A 312 0.14 8.38 -10.60
CA ASP A 312 -1.08 8.89 -11.23
C ASP A 312 -1.77 9.96 -10.37
N ALA A 313 -1.81 9.77 -9.05
CA ALA A 313 -2.35 10.79 -8.14
C ALA A 313 -1.52 12.08 -8.15
N VAL A 314 -0.19 11.99 -8.22
CA VAL A 314 0.71 13.16 -8.31
C VAL A 314 0.58 13.87 -9.66
N GLU A 315 0.42 13.13 -10.74
CA GLU A 315 0.39 13.67 -12.10
C GLU A 315 -0.98 14.18 -12.51
N ASN A 316 -2.02 13.40 -12.24
CA ASN A 316 -3.37 13.59 -12.78
C ASN A 316 -4.44 13.82 -11.71
N GLY A 317 -4.09 13.78 -10.43
CA GLY A 317 -5.08 13.78 -9.34
C GLY A 317 -5.86 12.47 -9.27
N GLY A 318 -5.29 11.35 -9.73
CA GLY A 318 -5.88 10.02 -9.68
C GLY A 318 -6.13 9.51 -8.26
N GLN A 319 -6.89 8.44 -8.14
CA GLN A 319 -7.21 7.85 -6.85
C GLN A 319 -6.04 7.01 -6.32
N LEU A 320 -5.59 7.30 -5.10
CA LEU A 320 -4.65 6.44 -4.38
C LEU A 320 -5.29 5.10 -4.03
N TYR A 321 -4.61 4.00 -4.32
CA TYR A 321 -5.03 2.68 -3.83
C TYR A 321 -4.79 2.54 -2.33
N VAL A 322 -3.74 3.16 -1.82
CA VAL A 322 -3.45 3.29 -0.39
C VAL A 322 -3.01 4.72 -0.12
N SER A 323 -3.73 5.43 0.70
CA SER A 323 -3.41 6.78 1.16
C SER A 323 -2.88 6.76 2.60
N GLY A 324 -2.28 7.87 3.05
CA GLY A 324 -1.99 8.08 4.47
C GLY A 324 -3.26 8.01 5.32
N HIS A 325 -4.40 8.43 4.78
CA HIS A 325 -5.70 8.30 5.43
C HIS A 325 -6.14 6.84 5.61
N ASP A 326 -5.88 5.96 4.62
CA ASP A 326 -6.16 4.52 4.75
C ASP A 326 -5.34 3.87 5.87
N LEU A 327 -4.07 4.26 6.00
CA LEU A 327 -3.22 3.81 7.11
C LEU A 327 -3.72 4.32 8.46
N ARG A 328 -4.15 5.61 8.53
CA ARG A 328 -4.75 6.20 9.72
C ARG A 328 -5.99 5.43 10.17
N GLN A 329 -6.93 5.17 9.27
CA GLN A 329 -8.16 4.44 9.59
C GLN A 329 -7.87 3.01 10.06
N SER A 330 -6.87 2.35 9.46
CA SER A 330 -6.46 1.02 9.88
C SER A 330 -5.83 1.02 11.28
N LEU A 331 -4.98 1.99 11.59
CA LEU A 331 -4.41 2.16 12.92
C LEU A 331 -5.50 2.49 13.94
N GLU A 332 -6.42 3.39 13.62
CA GLU A 332 -7.49 3.82 14.51
C GLU A 332 -8.42 2.67 14.92
N ALA A 333 -8.78 1.79 13.98
CA ALA A 333 -9.56 0.59 14.30
C ALA A 333 -8.79 -0.38 15.20
N ALA A 334 -7.48 -0.55 15.01
CA ALA A 334 -6.62 -1.37 15.88
C ALA A 334 -6.49 -0.78 17.29
N VAL A 335 -6.27 0.53 17.40
CA VAL A 335 -6.24 1.27 18.67
C VAL A 335 -7.58 1.14 19.40
N ALA A 336 -8.69 1.37 18.70
CA ALA A 336 -10.04 1.22 19.27
C ALA A 336 -10.28 -0.20 19.77
N ALA A 337 -9.87 -1.22 19.04
CA ALA A 337 -10.05 -2.62 19.44
C ALA A 337 -9.30 -2.94 20.75
N LYS A 338 -8.05 -2.51 20.87
CA LYS A 338 -7.28 -2.66 22.12
C LYS A 338 -7.96 -1.92 23.28
N HIS A 339 -8.31 -0.65 23.08
CA HIS A 339 -8.91 0.17 24.13
C HIS A 339 -10.35 -0.25 24.52
N SER A 340 -11.12 -0.81 23.59
CA SER A 340 -12.39 -1.48 23.90
C SER A 340 -12.17 -2.68 24.81
N ALA A 341 -11.20 -3.55 24.47
CA ALA A 341 -10.86 -4.71 25.29
C ALA A 341 -10.38 -4.32 26.71
N LEU A 342 -9.52 -3.31 26.82
CA LEU A 342 -9.07 -2.76 28.11
C LEU A 342 -10.19 -2.21 28.97
N ARG A 343 -11.28 -1.73 28.36
CA ARG A 343 -12.47 -1.18 29.03
C ARG A 343 -13.59 -2.21 29.21
N GLY A 344 -13.23 -3.50 29.26
CA GLY A 344 -14.20 -4.59 29.45
C GLY A 344 -15.18 -4.75 28.30
N SER A 345 -14.70 -4.61 27.08
CA SER A 345 -15.48 -4.68 25.83
C SER A 345 -16.50 -3.54 25.67
N ALA A 346 -16.19 -2.37 26.21
CA ALA A 346 -17.05 -1.19 26.02
C ALA A 346 -17.04 -0.78 24.52
N PRO A 347 -18.21 -0.41 23.96
CA PRO A 347 -18.26 0.12 22.59
C PRO A 347 -17.47 1.41 22.45
N LEU A 348 -16.63 1.50 21.42
CA LEU A 348 -15.89 2.70 21.04
C LEU A 348 -16.30 3.15 19.64
N LYS A 349 -16.83 4.37 19.54
CA LYS A 349 -17.15 4.98 18.25
C LYS A 349 -15.92 5.56 17.58
N LEU A 350 -15.89 5.50 16.26
CA LEU A 350 -14.85 6.10 15.44
C LEU A 350 -15.44 7.29 14.64
N PRO A 351 -14.66 8.37 14.43
CA PRO A 351 -13.28 8.56 14.93
C PRO A 351 -13.22 8.68 16.46
N LEU A 352 -12.13 8.18 17.04
CA LEU A 352 -11.89 8.31 18.48
C LEU A 352 -11.69 9.80 18.85
N GLU A 353 -12.35 10.28 19.90
CA GLU A 353 -12.20 11.66 20.38
C GLU A 353 -10.80 11.91 20.98
N ASP A 354 -10.29 10.94 21.75
CA ASP A 354 -8.95 11.02 22.34
C ASP A 354 -7.88 10.60 21.31
N ARG A 355 -7.26 11.59 20.70
CA ARG A 355 -6.21 11.40 19.70
C ARG A 355 -4.85 11.03 20.31
N SER A 356 -4.69 11.10 21.64
CA SER A 356 -3.48 10.67 22.33
C SER A 356 -3.35 9.15 22.46
N LEU A 357 -4.43 8.41 22.22
CA LEU A 357 -4.44 6.95 22.28
C LEU A 357 -3.44 6.34 21.29
N ALA A 358 -2.77 5.31 21.76
CA ALA A 358 -1.68 4.67 21.04
C ALA A 358 -1.74 3.15 21.08
N LEU A 359 -1.11 2.55 20.07
CA LEU A 359 -0.78 1.14 20.01
C LEU A 359 0.57 1.00 19.32
N TYR A 360 1.59 0.70 20.10
CA TYR A 360 2.94 0.55 19.56
C TYR A 360 3.06 -0.78 18.82
N PRO A 361 3.69 -0.78 17.64
CA PRO A 361 4.04 -2.02 16.96
C PRO A 361 5.18 -2.72 17.70
N ARG A 362 5.47 -3.95 17.31
CA ARG A 362 6.63 -4.70 17.83
C ARG A 362 7.90 -3.86 17.75
N ALA A 363 8.79 -4.05 18.74
CA ALA A 363 9.98 -3.22 18.92
C ALA A 363 10.84 -3.07 17.65
N TYR A 364 11.04 -4.15 16.88
CA TYR A 364 11.84 -4.08 15.65
C TYR A 364 11.21 -3.21 14.55
N ARG A 365 9.88 -3.11 14.50
CA ARG A 365 9.18 -2.22 13.56
C ARG A 365 9.19 -0.78 14.02
N TRP A 366 9.19 -0.58 15.34
CA TRP A 366 9.18 0.75 15.94
C TRP A 366 10.56 1.39 15.96
N LEU A 367 11.58 0.65 16.38
CA LEU A 367 12.94 1.14 16.59
C LEU A 367 13.90 0.77 15.45
N GLY A 368 13.53 -0.17 14.59
CA GLY A 368 14.44 -0.84 13.67
C GLY A 368 15.32 -1.86 14.40
N GLY A 369 16.03 -2.69 13.69
CA GLY A 369 16.90 -3.73 14.24
C GLY A 369 17.40 -4.68 13.17
N ASP A 370 18.07 -5.75 13.55
CA ASP A 370 18.67 -6.71 12.61
C ASP A 370 17.64 -7.39 11.71
N GLN A 371 16.40 -7.60 12.20
CA GLN A 371 15.29 -8.10 11.40
C GLN A 371 14.82 -7.12 10.31
N SER A 372 15.28 -5.87 10.33
CA SER A 372 15.00 -4.89 9.27
C SER A 372 15.84 -5.08 8.01
N GLY A 373 16.67 -6.12 7.95
CA GLY A 373 17.53 -6.40 6.80
C GLY A 373 18.64 -5.35 6.63
N ARG A 374 19.28 -4.94 7.72
CA ARG A 374 20.49 -4.09 7.65
C ARG A 374 21.63 -4.88 7.04
N PRO A 375 22.15 -4.50 5.87
CA PRO A 375 23.33 -5.14 5.36
C PRO A 375 24.54 -4.82 6.26
N GLN A 376 25.33 -5.84 6.56
CA GLN A 376 26.58 -5.70 7.32
C GLN A 376 27.76 -5.40 6.38
N SER A 377 27.57 -5.60 5.07
CA SER A 377 28.57 -5.40 4.04
C SER A 377 27.95 -4.92 2.73
N VAL A 378 28.80 -4.44 1.79
CA VAL A 378 28.37 -4.09 0.41
C VAL A 378 27.79 -5.31 -0.30
N GLU A 379 28.32 -6.49 -0.06
CA GLU A 379 27.87 -7.74 -0.66
C GLU A 379 26.46 -8.11 -0.16
N GLU A 380 26.24 -8.05 1.13
CA GLU A 380 24.92 -8.28 1.75
C GLU A 380 23.88 -7.24 1.31
N ALA A 381 24.30 -5.98 1.07
CA ALA A 381 23.41 -4.94 0.54
C ALA A 381 22.92 -5.27 -0.89
N ARG A 382 23.76 -5.94 -1.69
CA ARG A 382 23.40 -6.40 -3.05
C ARG A 382 22.44 -7.59 -3.01
N ASP A 383 22.61 -8.49 -2.03
CA ASP A 383 21.86 -9.76 -1.96
C ASP A 383 20.50 -9.62 -1.27
N ASN A 384 20.33 -8.66 -0.36
CA ASN A 384 19.11 -8.44 0.41
C ASN A 384 17.85 -8.08 -0.40
N SER A 385 17.97 -7.86 -1.71
CA SER A 385 16.82 -7.64 -2.61
C SER A 385 16.23 -8.93 -3.18
N GLN A 386 16.94 -10.06 -3.06
CA GLN A 386 16.54 -11.32 -3.70
C GLN A 386 15.73 -12.23 -2.79
N SER A 387 15.65 -11.93 -1.50
CA SER A 387 15.01 -12.77 -0.47
C SER A 387 13.71 -12.19 0.09
N GLY A 388 12.89 -11.57 -0.77
CA GLY A 388 11.58 -11.00 -0.41
C GLY A 388 10.43 -11.70 -1.09
#